data_217b85ab8d425fda0ee56a129620dd62
#
_entry.id   217b85ab8d425fda0ee56a129620dd62
#
_cell.length_a   1.000
_cell.length_b   1.000
_cell.length_c   1.000
_cell.angle_alpha   90.00
_cell.angle_beta   90.00
_cell.angle_gamma   90.00
#
_symmetry.space_group_name_H-M   'P 1'
#
loop_
_entity.id
_entity.type
_entity.pdbx_description
1 polymer ?
#
loop_
_entity_poly.entity_id
_entity_poly.type
_entity_poly.pdbx_seq_one_letter_code
_entity_poly.pdbx_strand_id
1 'polypeptide(L)'
;MADFQKQLLQSPSGFPELGPAEAIELRRMLDVIRKHYELAGYVPIETSLVERSEVLFAKSEGEIRNQVYGLRLLNPTSGAPTDEKDLALRYDQTMPLARFVAANQG
;
A
#
# COMPACT_ATOMS: atom_id res chain seq x y z
N MET A 1 12.78 -10.10 -28.60
CA MET A 1 11.82 -11.19 -28.19
C MET A 1 12.26 -11.83 -26.88
N ALA A 2 13.51 -12.28 -26.74
CA ALA A 2 13.99 -12.87 -25.49
C ALA A 2 13.94 -11.91 -24.27
N ASP A 3 14.24 -10.63 -24.46
CA ASP A 3 14.19 -9.62 -23.38
C ASP A 3 12.77 -9.31 -22.92
N PHE A 4 11.82 -9.27 -23.85
CA PHE A 4 10.40 -9.05 -23.53
C PHE A 4 9.83 -10.22 -22.73
N GLN A 5 10.13 -11.46 -23.11
CA GLN A 5 9.71 -12.64 -22.37
C GLN A 5 10.33 -12.68 -20.97
N LYS A 6 11.58 -12.27 -20.83
CA LYS A 6 12.26 -12.18 -19.53
C LYS A 6 11.63 -11.12 -18.62
N GLN A 7 11.21 -9.99 -19.18
CA GLN A 7 10.49 -8.95 -18.43
C GLN A 7 9.15 -9.42 -17.90
N LEU A 8 8.43 -10.25 -18.66
CA LEU A 8 7.13 -10.80 -18.22
C LEU A 8 7.23 -11.74 -17.01
N LEU A 9 8.43 -12.28 -16.76
CA LEU A 9 8.68 -13.17 -15.60
C LEU A 9 9.16 -12.42 -14.36
N GLN A 10 9.31 -11.11 -14.45
CA GLN A 10 9.76 -10.29 -13.31
C GLN A 10 8.58 -9.59 -12.65
N SER A 11 8.63 -9.48 -11.33
CA SER A 11 7.68 -8.66 -10.59
C SER A 11 7.87 -7.18 -10.90
N PRO A 12 6.79 -6.37 -10.79
CA PRO A 12 6.89 -4.92 -10.99
C PRO A 12 7.90 -4.27 -10.04
N SER A 13 8.51 -3.18 -10.49
CA SER A 13 9.43 -2.40 -9.68
C SER A 13 8.80 -1.95 -8.35
N GLY A 14 9.48 -2.17 -7.25
CA GLY A 14 8.99 -1.85 -5.91
C GLY A 14 8.14 -2.94 -5.26
N PHE A 15 7.88 -4.06 -5.96
CA PHE A 15 7.09 -5.20 -5.45
C PHE A 15 7.91 -6.48 -5.48
N PRO A 16 8.86 -6.65 -4.54
CA PRO A 16 9.69 -7.83 -4.49
C PRO A 16 8.89 -9.07 -4.14
N GLU A 17 9.28 -10.20 -4.71
CA GLU A 17 8.75 -11.50 -4.37
C GLU A 17 9.74 -12.24 -3.47
N LEU A 18 9.21 -12.99 -2.52
CA LEU A 18 10.00 -13.83 -1.63
C LEU A 18 9.74 -15.30 -1.93
N GLY A 19 10.82 -16.08 -2.06
CA GLY A 19 10.72 -17.53 -2.15
C GLY A 19 10.26 -18.16 -0.83
N PRO A 20 9.94 -19.48 -0.82
CA PRO A 20 9.38 -20.14 0.36
C PRO A 20 10.21 -19.98 1.64
N ALA A 21 11.51 -20.16 1.56
CA ALA A 21 12.40 -20.05 2.72
C ALA A 21 12.41 -18.63 3.31
N GLU A 22 12.54 -17.61 2.46
CA GLU A 22 12.54 -16.21 2.87
C GLU A 22 11.17 -15.78 3.42
N ALA A 23 10.08 -16.24 2.80
CA ALA A 23 8.72 -15.93 3.25
C ALA A 23 8.43 -16.53 4.63
N ILE A 24 8.89 -17.76 4.90
CA ILE A 24 8.77 -18.41 6.21
C ILE A 24 9.53 -17.62 7.27
N GLU A 25 10.76 -17.21 6.98
CA GLU A 25 11.58 -16.45 7.92
C GLU A 25 10.98 -15.06 8.19
N LEU A 26 10.52 -14.36 7.17
CA LEU A 26 9.83 -13.09 7.33
C LEU A 26 8.59 -13.20 8.22
N ARG A 27 7.75 -14.21 8.00
CA ARG A 27 6.56 -14.46 8.83
C ARG A 27 6.94 -14.71 10.29
N ARG A 28 7.97 -15.49 10.51
CA ARG A 28 8.46 -15.77 11.86
C ARG A 28 8.92 -14.51 12.58
N MET A 29 9.66 -13.65 11.90
CA MET A 29 10.09 -12.35 12.43
C MET A 29 8.89 -11.44 12.74
N LEU A 30 7.92 -11.35 11.83
CA LEU A 30 6.71 -10.56 12.04
C LEU A 30 5.85 -11.08 13.20
N ASP A 31 5.77 -12.40 13.39
CA ASP A 31 5.06 -13.00 14.52
C ASP A 31 5.68 -12.63 15.86
N VAL A 32 7.00 -12.61 15.96
CA VAL A 32 7.74 -12.16 17.15
C VAL A 32 7.44 -10.68 17.44
N ILE A 33 7.54 -9.82 16.44
CA ILE A 33 7.28 -8.39 16.57
C ILE A 33 5.83 -8.15 17.01
N ARG A 34 4.86 -8.77 16.34
CA ARG A 34 3.44 -8.65 16.67
C ARG A 34 3.17 -9.04 18.12
N LYS A 35 3.72 -10.15 18.57
CA LYS A 35 3.55 -10.63 19.93
C LYS A 35 4.02 -9.64 20.98
N HIS A 36 5.14 -8.98 20.74
CA HIS A 36 5.67 -7.96 21.64
C HIS A 36 4.78 -6.71 21.68
N TYR A 37 4.27 -6.26 20.54
CA TYR A 37 3.33 -5.14 20.48
C TYR A 37 2.03 -5.45 21.21
N GLU A 38 1.46 -6.63 21.01
CA GLU A 38 0.24 -7.07 21.69
C GLU A 38 0.41 -7.12 23.21
N LEU A 39 1.55 -7.64 23.69
CA LEU A 39 1.88 -7.66 25.11
C LEU A 39 2.02 -6.25 25.70
N ALA A 40 2.43 -5.29 24.93
CA ALA A 40 2.52 -3.87 25.33
C ALA A 40 1.18 -3.11 25.25
N GLY A 41 0.09 -3.79 24.87
CA GLY A 41 -1.25 -3.20 24.81
C GLY A 41 -1.62 -2.56 23.48
N TYR A 42 -0.81 -2.70 22.44
CA TYR A 42 -1.14 -2.25 21.11
C TYR A 42 -2.17 -3.18 20.45
N VAL A 43 -3.13 -2.63 19.79
CA VAL A 43 -4.14 -3.36 19.03
C VAL A 43 -3.92 -3.16 17.53
N PRO A 44 -4.12 -4.21 16.71
CA PRO A 44 -3.95 -4.08 15.28
C PRO A 44 -5.11 -3.33 14.65
N ILE A 45 -4.78 -2.55 13.64
CA ILE A 45 -5.74 -2.01 12.68
C ILE A 45 -5.26 -2.33 11.27
N GLU A 46 -6.18 -2.45 10.35
CA GLU A 46 -5.87 -2.57 8.93
C GLU A 46 -6.51 -1.40 8.19
N THR A 47 -5.69 -0.62 7.51
CA THR A 47 -6.13 0.47 6.65
C THR A 47 -6.13 0.03 5.20
N SER A 48 -6.80 0.77 4.34
CA SER A 48 -6.85 0.48 2.92
C SER A 48 -5.45 0.55 2.28
N LEU A 49 -5.13 -0.42 1.43
CA LEU A 49 -3.93 -0.41 0.59
C LEU A 49 -3.96 0.73 -0.43
N VAL A 50 -5.17 1.08 -0.86
CA VAL A 50 -5.43 2.14 -1.83
C VAL A 50 -6.04 3.33 -1.10
N GLU A 51 -5.49 4.50 -1.31
CA GLU A 51 -5.95 5.76 -0.73
C GLU A 51 -6.25 6.79 -1.82
N ARG A 52 -7.01 7.81 -1.45
CA ARG A 52 -7.15 9.00 -2.30
C ARG A 52 -5.81 9.72 -2.37
N SER A 53 -5.41 10.11 -3.57
CA SER A 53 -4.13 10.81 -3.77
C SER A 53 -4.00 12.06 -2.91
N GLU A 54 -5.08 12.80 -2.71
CA GLU A 54 -5.14 13.98 -1.85
C GLU A 54 -4.74 13.67 -0.41
N VAL A 55 -5.16 12.51 0.13
CA VAL A 55 -4.79 12.07 1.49
C VAL A 55 -3.31 11.79 1.57
N LEU A 56 -2.77 11.02 0.63
CA LEU A 56 -1.37 10.63 0.63
C LEU A 56 -0.42 11.82 0.47
N PHE A 57 -0.82 12.84 -0.29
CA PHE A 57 0.01 14.00 -0.59
C PHE A 57 -0.31 15.22 0.27
N ALA A 58 -1.15 15.10 1.30
CA ALA A 58 -1.57 16.23 2.13
C ALA A 58 -0.41 17.00 2.79
N LYS A 59 0.70 16.34 3.05
CA LYS A 59 1.90 16.93 3.67
C LYS A 59 3.19 16.74 2.88
N SER A 60 3.12 16.21 1.67
CA SER A 60 4.30 15.95 0.86
C SER A 60 4.24 16.72 -0.44
N GLU A 61 5.28 17.50 -0.69
CA GLU A 61 5.44 18.21 -1.96
C GLU A 61 6.50 17.55 -2.82
N GLY A 62 6.25 17.46 -4.12
CA GLY A 62 7.23 17.28 -5.18
C GLY A 62 7.69 15.85 -5.43
N GLU A 63 8.80 15.42 -4.87
CA GLU A 63 9.52 14.21 -5.30
C GLU A 63 8.78 12.89 -5.03
N ILE A 64 8.01 12.81 -3.96
CA ILE A 64 7.29 11.59 -3.59
C ILE A 64 6.24 11.22 -4.63
N ARG A 65 5.61 12.21 -5.25
CA ARG A 65 4.60 11.97 -6.30
C ARG A 65 5.12 11.17 -7.47
N ASN A 66 6.40 11.29 -7.79
CA ASN A 66 7.03 10.58 -8.90
C ASN A 66 7.33 9.11 -8.59
N GLN A 67 7.19 8.70 -7.33
CA GLN A 67 7.49 7.35 -6.86
C GLN A 67 6.23 6.57 -6.43
N VAL A 68 5.05 7.18 -6.52
CA VAL A 68 3.79 6.58 -6.10
C VAL A 68 3.05 6.01 -7.30
N TYR A 69 2.57 4.78 -7.16
CA TYR A 69 1.72 4.15 -8.17
C TYR A 69 0.30 4.69 -8.09
N GLY A 70 -0.18 5.27 -9.18
CA GLY A 70 -1.59 5.59 -9.38
C GLY A 70 -2.39 4.37 -9.81
N LEU A 71 -3.65 4.32 -9.45
CA LEU A 71 -4.57 3.23 -9.77
C LEU A 71 -5.77 3.73 -10.53
N ARG A 72 -6.22 2.93 -11.48
CA ARG A 72 -7.46 3.14 -12.22
C ARG A 72 -8.15 1.82 -12.49
N LEU A 73 -9.45 1.85 -12.59
CA LEU A 73 -10.20 0.71 -13.13
C LEU A 73 -9.85 0.52 -14.61
N LEU A 74 -9.64 -0.71 -15.03
CA LEU A 74 -9.35 -1.02 -16.44
C LEU A 74 -10.56 -0.72 -17.32
N ASN A 75 -11.75 -1.06 -16.86
CA ASN A 75 -13.01 -0.83 -17.54
C ASN A 75 -13.99 -0.10 -16.60
N PRO A 76 -13.88 1.24 -16.47
CA PRO A 76 -14.81 1.99 -15.65
C PRO A 76 -16.21 1.87 -16.24
N THR A 77 -17.18 1.47 -15.41
CA THR A 77 -18.60 1.52 -15.77
C THR A 77 -19.01 2.98 -16.00
N SER A 78 -19.76 3.24 -17.07
CA SER A 78 -20.34 4.55 -17.33
C SER A 78 -21.21 4.95 -16.13
N GLY A 79 -20.83 6.02 -15.41
CA GLY A 79 -21.50 6.46 -14.18
C GLY A 79 -20.75 6.16 -12.89
N ALA A 80 -19.54 5.59 -12.96
CA ALA A 80 -18.66 5.55 -11.80
C ALA A 80 -18.41 6.97 -11.28
N PRO A 81 -18.45 7.19 -9.96
CA PRO A 81 -18.20 8.49 -9.38
C PRO A 81 -16.87 9.05 -9.88
N THR A 82 -16.86 10.32 -10.24
CA THR A 82 -15.66 11.03 -10.70
C THR A 82 -14.56 11.06 -9.64
N ASP A 83 -14.88 10.70 -8.42
CA ASP A 83 -13.98 10.64 -7.26
C ASP A 83 -12.97 9.50 -7.30
N GLU A 84 -13.16 8.52 -8.19
CA GLU A 84 -12.20 7.41 -8.37
C GLU A 84 -10.99 7.76 -9.24
N LYS A 85 -10.93 8.98 -9.78
CA LYS A 85 -9.88 9.36 -10.72
C LYS A 85 -8.50 9.50 -10.08
N ASP A 86 -8.44 9.73 -8.79
CA ASP A 86 -7.23 10.07 -8.08
C ASP A 86 -6.93 9.08 -6.93
N LEU A 87 -6.90 7.80 -7.28
CA LEU A 87 -6.49 6.73 -6.35
C LEU A 87 -5.02 6.39 -6.54
N ALA A 88 -4.36 6.05 -5.44
CA ALA A 88 -2.97 5.65 -5.45
C ALA A 88 -2.70 4.54 -4.42
N LEU A 89 -1.67 3.73 -4.68
CA LEU A 89 -1.14 2.82 -3.68
C LEU A 89 -0.41 3.61 -2.60
N ARG A 90 -0.69 3.30 -1.33
CA ARG A 90 0.04 3.91 -0.22
C ARG A 90 1.54 3.55 -0.32
N TYR A 91 2.38 4.51 -0.04
CA TYR A 91 3.83 4.33 0.06
C TYR A 91 4.29 4.10 1.50
N ASP A 92 3.49 4.54 2.47
CA ASP A 92 3.67 4.26 3.90
C ASP A 92 2.29 4.17 4.58
N GLN A 93 2.28 4.01 5.89
CA GLN A 93 1.04 3.87 6.66
C GLN A 93 0.70 5.11 7.49
N THR A 94 1.49 6.17 7.43
CA THR A 94 1.32 7.37 8.25
C THR A 94 0.03 8.12 7.93
N MET A 95 -0.18 8.45 6.67
CA MET A 95 -1.38 9.18 6.22
C MET A 95 -2.65 8.33 6.30
N PRO A 96 -2.64 7.04 5.89
CA PRO A 96 -3.78 6.15 6.12
C PRO A 96 -4.18 6.04 7.60
N LEU A 97 -3.21 5.94 8.51
CA LEU A 97 -3.46 5.92 9.95
C LEU A 97 -4.10 7.24 10.42
N ALA A 98 -3.55 8.38 10.03
CA ALA A 98 -4.08 9.68 10.39
C ALA A 98 -5.54 9.85 9.92
N ARG A 99 -5.83 9.46 8.68
CA ARG A 99 -7.20 9.46 8.14
C ARG A 99 -8.13 8.54 8.93
N PHE A 100 -7.68 7.32 9.24
CA PHE A 100 -8.47 6.35 10.00
C PHE A 100 -8.81 6.91 11.39
N VAL A 101 -7.84 7.46 12.10
CA VAL A 101 -8.05 8.08 13.41
C VAL A 101 -9.03 9.24 13.31
N ALA A 102 -8.85 10.14 12.36
CA ALA A 102 -9.75 11.28 12.15
C ALA A 102 -11.19 10.86 11.85
N ALA A 103 -11.38 9.80 11.07
CA ALA A 103 -12.70 9.27 10.73
C ALA A 103 -13.40 8.56 11.90
N ASN A 104 -12.67 8.15 12.92
CA ASN A 104 -13.18 7.38 14.07
C ASN A 104 -13.06 8.13 15.40
N GLN A 105 -12.80 9.42 15.35
CA GLN A 105 -12.88 10.32 16.52
C GLN A 105 -14.34 10.63 16.86
N GLY A 106 -14.95 9.75 17.55
CA GLY A 106 -16.35 10.04 17.88
C GLY A 106 -16.85 9.23 19.05
#